data_f693bbe658b0737a5f7f0c60f83074d4
#
_entry.id   f693bbe658b0737a5f7f0c60f83074d4
#
_cell.length_a   1.000
_cell.length_b   1.000
_cell.length_c   1.000
_cell.angle_alpha   90.00
_cell.angle_beta   90.00
_cell.angle_gamma   90.00
#
_symmetry.space_group_name_H-M   'P 1'
#
loop_
_entity.id
_entity.type
_entity.pdbx_description
1 polymer ?
#
loop_
_entity_poly.entity_id
_entity_poly.type
_entity_poly.pdbx_seq_one_letter_code
_entity_poly.pdbx_strand_id
1 'polypeptide(L)'
;MKRISIHLLTNVLLMLVGILLIIFYTIPDVLQWVAVVIGVLFLLPSMAYLVAVALRKAEVRSQSDMLGILPAVGGMCFGVIMIVKPYLFENVITLLLGVLMVILGLFHIIYLMLSWRTLSVKGWYLFAPIVVLASGVAVLALAGVRDNAALVALLTGVSLLLFNFTSMQEYLAERRLRHEASREQMGETAVQPAEEATDKSENDIVI
;
A
#
# COMPACT_ATOMS: atom_id res chain seq x y z
N MET A 1 7.26 -7.42 22.32
CA MET A 1 7.39 -7.48 20.84
C MET A 1 6.78 -6.22 20.25
N LYS A 2 7.59 -5.31 19.65
CA LYS A 2 7.08 -4.09 18.98
C LYS A 2 6.18 -4.55 17.83
N ARG A 3 4.90 -4.21 17.86
CA ARG A 3 4.01 -4.34 16.69
C ARG A 3 4.63 -3.50 15.57
N ILE A 4 5.27 -4.15 14.62
CA ILE A 4 5.67 -3.51 13.37
C ILE A 4 4.35 -3.04 12.75
N SER A 5 4.22 -1.73 12.59
CA SER A 5 3.02 -1.16 11.97
C SER A 5 2.85 -1.79 10.59
N ILE A 6 1.67 -2.34 10.32
CA ILE A 6 1.34 -2.95 9.02
C ILE A 6 1.66 -1.98 7.87
N HIS A 7 1.47 -0.67 8.10
CA HIS A 7 1.82 0.38 7.15
C HIS A 7 3.32 0.41 6.81
N LEU A 8 4.19 0.22 7.81
CA LEU A 8 5.64 0.23 7.57
C LEU A 8 6.05 -1.00 6.75
N LEU A 9 5.48 -2.16 7.03
CA LEU A 9 5.73 -3.38 6.27
C LEU A 9 5.26 -3.23 4.81
N THR A 10 4.05 -2.68 4.60
CA THR A 10 3.50 -2.43 3.26
C THR A 10 4.37 -1.46 2.47
N ASN A 11 4.83 -0.37 3.09
CA ASN A 11 5.71 0.60 2.43
C ASN A 11 7.05 -0.02 2.04
N VAL A 12 7.67 -0.81 2.92
CA VAL A 12 8.92 -1.51 2.60
C VAL A 12 8.73 -2.50 1.45
N LEU A 13 7.61 -3.24 1.45
CA LEU A 13 7.28 -4.18 0.37
C LEU A 13 7.09 -3.45 -0.97
N LEU A 14 6.32 -2.37 -1.00
CA LEU A 14 6.10 -1.56 -2.20
C LEU A 14 7.39 -0.93 -2.71
N MET A 15 8.26 -0.47 -1.81
CA MET A 15 9.58 0.07 -2.17
C MET A 15 10.45 -1.01 -2.83
N LEU A 16 10.45 -2.22 -2.27
CA LEU A 16 11.19 -3.34 -2.81
C LEU A 16 10.69 -3.72 -4.21
N VAL A 17 9.37 -3.78 -4.41
CA VAL A 17 8.76 -4.03 -5.73
C VAL A 17 9.14 -2.95 -6.73
N GLY A 18 9.09 -1.66 -6.35
CA GLY A 18 9.48 -0.54 -7.21
C GLY A 18 10.95 -0.62 -7.63
N ILE A 19 11.87 -0.92 -6.70
CA ILE A 19 13.29 -1.11 -6.98
C ILE A 19 13.50 -2.30 -7.93
N LEU A 20 12.82 -3.41 -7.67
CA LEU A 20 12.94 -4.62 -8.47
C LEU A 20 12.48 -4.38 -9.90
N LEU A 21 11.38 -3.67 -10.13
CA LEU A 21 10.91 -3.28 -11.44
C LEU A 21 11.93 -2.38 -12.18
N ILE A 22 12.60 -1.46 -11.48
CA ILE A 22 13.63 -0.60 -12.07
C ILE A 22 14.90 -1.39 -12.41
N ILE A 23 15.31 -2.34 -11.57
CA ILE A 23 16.50 -3.15 -11.86
C ILE A 23 16.26 -4.08 -13.06
N PHE A 24 15.06 -4.63 -13.14
CA PHE A 24 14.72 -5.64 -14.14
C PHE A 24 14.01 -5.08 -15.38
N TYR A 25 13.86 -3.75 -15.51
CA TYR A 25 13.16 -3.17 -16.67
C TYR A 25 13.79 -3.52 -18.03
N THR A 26 15.10 -3.77 -18.05
CA THR A 26 15.84 -4.16 -19.27
C THR A 26 15.67 -5.62 -19.66
N ILE A 27 15.11 -6.45 -18.77
CA ILE A 27 14.87 -7.85 -19.08
C ILE A 27 13.65 -7.94 -20.00
N PRO A 28 13.80 -8.56 -21.18
CA PRO A 28 12.66 -8.82 -22.04
C PRO A 28 11.63 -9.61 -21.24
N ASP A 29 10.35 -9.31 -21.47
CA ASP A 29 9.21 -10.00 -20.85
C ASP A 29 9.06 -9.82 -19.32
N VAL A 30 9.60 -8.75 -18.74
CA VAL A 30 9.47 -8.46 -17.29
C VAL A 30 8.02 -8.54 -16.79
N LEU A 31 7.06 -8.07 -17.60
CA LEU A 31 5.63 -8.15 -17.26
C LEU A 31 5.10 -9.59 -17.25
N GLN A 32 5.67 -10.48 -18.07
CA GLN A 32 5.33 -11.90 -18.04
C GLN A 32 5.84 -12.55 -16.74
N TRP A 33 7.03 -12.15 -16.26
CA TRP A 33 7.53 -12.58 -14.95
C TRP A 33 6.63 -12.10 -13.81
N VAL A 34 6.13 -10.87 -13.89
CA VAL A 34 5.11 -10.36 -12.93
C VAL A 34 3.86 -11.21 -12.96
N ALA A 35 3.38 -11.60 -14.16
CA ALA A 35 2.25 -12.52 -14.30
C ALA A 35 2.52 -13.88 -13.63
N VAL A 36 3.68 -14.45 -13.83
CA VAL A 36 4.09 -15.73 -13.20
C VAL A 36 4.09 -15.60 -11.67
N VAL A 37 4.65 -14.54 -11.12
CA VAL A 37 4.66 -14.29 -9.66
C VAL A 37 3.24 -14.18 -9.10
N ILE A 38 2.37 -13.42 -9.77
CA ILE A 38 0.95 -13.32 -9.40
C ILE A 38 0.27 -14.70 -9.51
N GLY A 39 0.55 -15.45 -10.56
CA GLY A 39 0.04 -16.81 -10.74
C GLY A 39 0.42 -17.74 -9.58
N VAL A 40 1.67 -17.67 -9.13
CA VAL A 40 2.15 -18.43 -7.96
C VAL A 40 1.44 -17.99 -6.68
N LEU A 41 1.21 -16.67 -6.49
CA LEU A 41 0.48 -16.15 -5.34
C LEU A 41 -0.99 -16.60 -5.30
N PHE A 42 -1.61 -16.85 -6.44
CA PHE A 42 -2.93 -17.45 -6.51
C PHE A 42 -2.90 -18.98 -6.32
N LEU A 43 -1.93 -19.64 -6.93
CA LEU A 43 -1.80 -21.09 -6.90
C LEU A 43 -1.51 -21.63 -5.50
N LEU A 44 -0.52 -21.06 -4.79
CA LEU A 44 -0.07 -21.56 -3.49
C LEU A 44 -1.18 -21.56 -2.43
N PRO A 45 -1.89 -20.45 -2.13
CA PRO A 45 -2.94 -20.46 -1.12
C PRO A 45 -4.14 -21.32 -1.56
N SER A 46 -4.48 -21.32 -2.84
CA SER A 46 -5.58 -22.16 -3.36
C SER A 46 -5.28 -23.64 -3.20
N MET A 47 -4.07 -24.07 -3.54
CA MET A 47 -3.63 -25.46 -3.36
C MET A 47 -3.55 -25.83 -1.87
N ALA A 48 -2.99 -24.95 -1.04
CA ALA A 48 -2.93 -25.17 0.41
C ALA A 48 -4.34 -25.32 1.03
N TYR A 49 -5.29 -24.48 0.60
CA TYR A 49 -6.67 -24.59 1.06
C TYR A 49 -7.33 -25.91 0.62
N LEU A 50 -7.21 -26.30 -0.64
CA LEU A 50 -7.78 -27.55 -1.16
C LEU A 50 -7.19 -28.77 -0.46
N VAL A 51 -5.88 -28.79 -0.22
CA VAL A 51 -5.20 -29.86 0.54
C VAL A 51 -5.71 -29.88 1.98
N ALA A 52 -5.82 -28.72 2.63
CA ALA A 52 -6.33 -28.63 4.00
C ALA A 52 -7.76 -29.16 4.13
N VAL A 53 -8.64 -28.84 3.17
CA VAL A 53 -10.02 -29.34 3.14
C VAL A 53 -10.07 -30.85 2.83
N ALA A 54 -9.20 -31.33 1.93
CA ALA A 54 -9.14 -32.76 1.58
C ALA A 54 -8.67 -33.63 2.75
N LEU A 55 -7.75 -33.12 3.57
CA LEU A 55 -7.23 -33.82 4.74
C LEU A 55 -8.18 -33.80 5.95
N ARG A 56 -9.22 -32.93 5.96
CA ARG A 56 -10.22 -32.91 7.02
C ARG A 56 -11.15 -34.13 6.91
N LYS A 57 -11.41 -34.77 8.04
CA LYS A 57 -12.39 -35.86 8.13
C LYS A 57 -13.78 -35.37 7.70
N ALA A 58 -14.54 -36.22 6.99
CA ALA A 58 -15.86 -35.87 6.46
C ALA A 58 -16.85 -35.37 7.53
N GLU A 59 -16.74 -35.89 8.75
CA GLU A 59 -17.61 -35.53 9.87
C GLU A 59 -17.41 -34.08 10.38
N VAL A 60 -16.24 -33.48 10.12
CA VAL A 60 -15.88 -32.10 10.58
C VAL A 60 -16.04 -31.09 9.45
N ARG A 61 -16.41 -31.51 8.26
CA ARG A 61 -16.53 -30.63 7.10
C ARG A 61 -17.74 -29.72 7.24
N SER A 62 -17.48 -28.42 7.44
CA SER A 62 -18.49 -27.38 7.60
C SER A 62 -19.03 -26.94 6.22
N GLN A 63 -20.26 -26.40 6.21
CA GLN A 63 -20.85 -25.79 5.02
C GLN A 63 -19.99 -24.62 4.47
N SER A 64 -19.28 -23.92 5.34
CA SER A 64 -18.32 -22.87 4.95
C SER A 64 -17.10 -23.43 4.18
N ASP A 65 -16.68 -24.68 4.46
CA ASP A 65 -15.60 -25.32 3.72
C ASP A 65 -16.03 -25.61 2.26
N MET A 66 -17.29 -25.96 2.04
CA MET A 66 -17.81 -26.16 0.68
C MET A 66 -17.85 -24.86 -0.14
N LEU A 67 -18.25 -23.75 0.48
CA LEU A 67 -18.26 -22.43 -0.18
C LEU A 67 -16.86 -21.96 -0.55
N GLY A 68 -15.83 -22.32 0.22
CA GLY A 68 -14.44 -21.97 -0.04
C GLY A 68 -13.79 -22.81 -1.17
N ILE A 69 -14.32 -23.98 -1.50
CA ILE A 69 -13.76 -24.87 -2.54
C ILE A 69 -13.87 -24.20 -3.92
N LEU A 70 -15.00 -23.59 -4.25
CA LEU A 70 -15.23 -22.97 -5.56
C LEU A 70 -14.20 -21.86 -5.88
N PRO A 71 -13.99 -20.84 -5.00
CA PRO A 71 -12.95 -19.83 -5.24
C PRO A 71 -11.53 -20.42 -5.22
N ALA A 72 -11.27 -21.48 -4.43
CA ALA A 72 -9.96 -22.12 -4.40
C ALA A 72 -9.66 -22.86 -5.72
N VAL A 73 -10.63 -23.58 -6.27
CA VAL A 73 -10.49 -24.21 -7.60
C VAL A 73 -10.32 -23.13 -8.68
N GLY A 74 -11.11 -22.06 -8.64
CA GLY A 74 -10.97 -20.92 -9.55
C GLY A 74 -9.60 -20.28 -9.48
N GLY A 75 -9.11 -20.01 -8.26
CA GLY A 75 -7.76 -19.45 -8.02
C GLY A 75 -6.65 -20.38 -8.49
N MET A 76 -6.79 -21.69 -8.30
CA MET A 76 -5.85 -22.69 -8.80
C MET A 76 -5.80 -22.71 -10.33
N CYS A 77 -6.96 -22.77 -11.01
CA CYS A 77 -7.03 -22.74 -12.47
C CYS A 77 -6.44 -21.45 -13.03
N PHE A 78 -6.81 -20.30 -12.45
CA PHE A 78 -6.30 -18.99 -12.85
C PHE A 78 -4.78 -18.89 -12.67
N GLY A 79 -4.25 -19.33 -11.53
CA GLY A 79 -2.82 -19.37 -11.24
C GLY A 79 -2.05 -20.24 -12.23
N VAL A 80 -2.57 -21.43 -12.56
CA VAL A 80 -1.95 -22.31 -13.56
C VAL A 80 -1.92 -21.66 -14.94
N ILE A 81 -3.02 -21.03 -15.38
CA ILE A 81 -3.07 -20.36 -16.70
C ILE A 81 -2.05 -19.20 -16.75
N MET A 82 -1.93 -18.40 -15.67
CA MET A 82 -0.96 -17.31 -15.59
C MET A 82 0.49 -17.81 -15.66
N ILE A 83 0.79 -18.97 -15.10
CA ILE A 83 2.14 -19.56 -15.15
C ILE A 83 2.44 -20.16 -16.53
N VAL A 84 1.48 -20.86 -17.13
CA VAL A 84 1.67 -21.57 -18.41
C VAL A 84 1.62 -20.63 -19.61
N LYS A 85 0.80 -19.59 -19.55
CA LYS A 85 0.57 -18.63 -20.64
C LYS A 85 0.64 -17.17 -20.15
N PRO A 86 1.78 -16.72 -19.57
CA PRO A 86 1.91 -15.41 -18.96
C PRO A 86 1.70 -14.26 -19.95
N TYR A 87 2.03 -14.45 -21.23
CA TYR A 87 1.87 -13.45 -22.28
C TYR A 87 0.41 -13.02 -22.52
N LEU A 88 -0.56 -13.87 -22.17
CA LEU A 88 -1.98 -13.52 -22.27
C LEU A 88 -2.38 -12.44 -21.28
N PHE A 89 -1.65 -12.36 -20.18
CA PHE A 89 -1.94 -11.43 -19.08
C PHE A 89 -1.13 -10.14 -19.13
N GLU A 90 -0.14 -10.05 -20.00
CA GLU A 90 0.73 -8.87 -20.11
C GLU A 90 -0.07 -7.58 -20.33
N ASN A 91 -0.98 -7.55 -21.29
CA ASN A 91 -1.84 -6.41 -21.56
C ASN A 91 -2.81 -6.12 -20.40
N VAL A 92 -3.35 -7.16 -19.77
CA VAL A 92 -4.27 -7.03 -18.63
C VAL A 92 -3.54 -6.46 -17.42
N ILE A 93 -2.32 -6.93 -17.17
CA ILE A 93 -1.48 -6.41 -16.07
C ILE A 93 -1.10 -4.95 -16.33
N THR A 94 -0.70 -4.62 -17.55
CA THR A 94 -0.39 -3.23 -17.94
C THR A 94 -1.58 -2.32 -17.71
N LEU A 95 -2.76 -2.72 -18.16
CA LEU A 95 -3.99 -1.95 -17.98
C LEU A 95 -4.34 -1.82 -16.50
N LEU A 96 -4.24 -2.90 -15.73
CA LEU A 96 -4.50 -2.91 -14.29
C LEU A 96 -3.53 -1.97 -13.55
N LEU A 97 -2.24 -2.03 -13.86
CA LEU A 97 -1.23 -1.15 -13.28
C LEU A 97 -1.51 0.31 -13.61
N GLY A 98 -1.82 0.63 -14.88
CA GLY A 98 -2.14 1.98 -15.30
C GLY A 98 -3.37 2.54 -14.58
N VAL A 99 -4.46 1.77 -14.51
CA VAL A 99 -5.68 2.18 -13.78
C VAL A 99 -5.39 2.36 -12.29
N LEU A 100 -4.67 1.42 -11.68
CA LEU A 100 -4.30 1.51 -10.26
C LEU A 100 -3.48 2.78 -9.98
N MET A 101 -2.51 3.13 -10.84
CA MET A 101 -1.69 4.33 -10.70
C MET A 101 -2.51 5.61 -10.84
N VAL A 102 -3.45 5.66 -11.79
CA VAL A 102 -4.37 6.80 -11.95
C VAL A 102 -5.23 6.97 -10.70
N ILE A 103 -5.81 5.89 -10.19
CA ILE A 103 -6.63 5.92 -8.97
C ILE A 103 -5.78 6.37 -7.78
N LEU A 104 -4.61 5.78 -7.56
CA LEU A 104 -3.71 6.14 -6.46
C LEU A 104 -3.26 7.60 -6.55
N GLY A 105 -2.85 8.07 -7.74
CA GLY A 105 -2.47 9.46 -7.96
C GLY A 105 -3.63 10.42 -7.66
N LEU A 106 -4.83 10.11 -8.11
CA LEU A 106 -6.02 10.92 -7.87
C LEU A 106 -6.39 10.98 -6.38
N PHE A 107 -6.44 9.83 -5.70
CA PHE A 107 -6.70 9.77 -4.26
C PHE A 107 -5.65 10.55 -3.46
N HIS A 108 -4.37 10.45 -3.85
CA HIS A 108 -3.31 11.16 -3.16
C HIS A 108 -3.43 12.69 -3.34
N ILE A 109 -3.80 13.16 -4.53
CA ILE A 109 -4.09 14.59 -4.78
C ILE A 109 -5.26 15.06 -3.91
N ILE A 110 -6.36 14.30 -3.87
CA ILE A 110 -7.53 14.64 -3.05
C ILE A 110 -7.16 14.69 -1.58
N TYR A 111 -6.41 13.71 -1.09
CA TYR A 111 -5.93 13.66 0.29
C TYR A 111 -5.08 14.88 0.65
N LEU A 112 -4.13 15.26 -0.20
CA LEU A 112 -3.31 16.46 0.00
C LEU A 112 -4.14 17.75 -0.02
N MET A 113 -5.13 17.87 -0.90
CA MET A 113 -6.03 19.02 -0.95
C MET A 113 -6.85 19.16 0.33
N LEU A 114 -7.35 18.06 0.89
CA LEU A 114 -8.07 18.07 2.17
C LEU A 114 -7.15 18.42 3.34
N SER A 115 -5.92 17.92 3.31
CA SER A 115 -4.93 18.11 4.38
C SER A 115 -4.18 19.45 4.30
N TRP A 116 -4.34 20.21 3.21
CA TRP A 116 -3.63 21.49 2.99
C TRP A 116 -3.87 22.52 4.08
N ARG A 117 -5.06 22.52 4.68
CA ARG A 117 -5.41 23.46 5.76
C ARG A 117 -4.80 23.10 7.11
N THR A 118 -4.52 21.81 7.33
CA THR A 118 -4.07 21.28 8.64
C THR A 118 -2.56 21.05 8.69
N LEU A 119 -1.98 20.65 7.56
CA LEU A 119 -0.54 20.48 7.40
C LEU A 119 -0.03 21.65 6.57
N SER A 120 0.90 22.44 7.09
CA SER A 120 1.62 23.48 6.33
C SER A 120 2.47 22.82 5.23
N VAL A 121 1.80 22.19 4.25
CA VAL A 121 2.42 21.37 3.21
C VAL A 121 3.05 22.29 2.17
N LYS A 122 4.37 22.25 2.04
CA LYS A 122 5.09 22.94 0.97
C LYS A 122 4.60 22.40 -0.38
N GLY A 123 4.35 23.26 -1.37
CA GLY A 123 3.83 22.88 -2.69
C GLY A 123 4.61 21.80 -3.44
N TRP A 124 5.83 21.51 -3.02
CA TRP A 124 6.66 20.42 -3.51
C TRP A 124 6.01 19.03 -3.35
N TYR A 125 5.19 18.83 -2.32
CA TYR A 125 4.53 17.54 -2.07
C TYR A 125 3.48 17.19 -3.15
N LEU A 126 2.95 18.18 -3.87
CA LEU A 126 2.03 17.95 -5.00
C LEU A 126 2.73 17.37 -6.23
N PHE A 127 4.05 17.53 -6.32
CA PHE A 127 4.80 17.05 -7.49
C PHE A 127 4.73 15.52 -7.64
N ALA A 128 4.91 14.77 -6.55
CA ALA A 128 4.91 13.31 -6.60
C ALA A 128 3.57 12.71 -7.08
N PRO A 129 2.40 13.07 -6.53
CA PRO A 129 1.13 12.50 -7.00
C PRO A 129 0.77 12.92 -8.44
N ILE A 130 1.20 14.10 -8.89
CA ILE A 130 1.01 14.52 -10.29
C ILE A 130 1.87 13.63 -11.22
N VAL A 131 3.11 13.32 -10.84
CA VAL A 131 3.98 12.43 -11.61
C VAL A 131 3.39 11.01 -11.65
N VAL A 132 2.88 10.50 -10.52
CA VAL A 132 2.23 9.18 -10.45
C VAL A 132 1.00 9.13 -11.36
N LEU A 133 0.15 10.17 -11.33
CA LEU A 133 -1.03 10.27 -12.18
C LEU A 133 -0.65 10.31 -13.67
N ALA A 134 0.33 11.18 -14.04
CA ALA A 134 0.81 11.29 -15.41
C ALA A 134 1.41 9.98 -15.93
N SER A 135 2.18 9.28 -15.07
CA SER A 135 2.73 7.97 -15.39
C SER A 135 1.64 6.92 -15.59
N GLY A 136 0.58 6.94 -14.77
CA GLY A 136 -0.56 6.05 -14.92
C GLY A 136 -1.28 6.26 -16.26
N VAL A 137 -1.51 7.52 -16.65
CA VAL A 137 -2.09 7.86 -17.96
C VAL A 137 -1.17 7.42 -19.10
N ALA A 138 0.15 7.63 -18.97
CA ALA A 138 1.13 7.17 -19.96
C ALA A 138 1.11 5.64 -20.12
N VAL A 139 1.08 4.90 -19.00
CA VAL A 139 0.98 3.44 -19.01
C VAL A 139 -0.30 2.97 -19.70
N LEU A 140 -1.45 3.63 -19.46
CA LEU A 140 -2.70 3.31 -20.14
C LEU A 140 -2.65 3.59 -21.64
N ALA A 141 -2.00 4.68 -22.05
CA ALA A 141 -1.81 5.00 -23.47
C ALA A 141 -0.88 4.00 -24.19
N LEU A 142 0.07 3.42 -23.46
CA LEU A 142 0.98 2.39 -23.95
C LEU A 142 0.38 0.97 -23.89
N ALA A 143 -0.76 0.79 -23.21
CA ALA A 143 -1.44 -0.47 -23.13
C ALA A 143 -1.85 -0.94 -24.53
N GLY A 144 -1.44 -2.15 -24.91
CA GLY A 144 -1.71 -2.74 -26.24
C GLY A 144 -0.58 -2.55 -27.26
N VAL A 145 0.47 -1.80 -26.96
CA VAL A 145 1.67 -1.66 -27.81
C VAL A 145 2.74 -2.62 -27.29
N ARG A 146 2.97 -3.72 -28.02
CA ARG A 146 3.81 -4.86 -27.60
C ARG A 146 5.26 -4.52 -27.20
N ASP A 147 5.83 -3.47 -27.78
CA ASP A 147 7.26 -3.17 -27.62
C ASP A 147 7.58 -2.26 -26.41
N ASN A 148 6.58 -1.95 -25.58
CA ASN A 148 6.72 -0.95 -24.50
C ASN A 148 6.76 -1.55 -23.07
N ALA A 149 6.89 -2.87 -22.93
CA ALA A 149 6.91 -3.54 -21.62
C ALA A 149 8.00 -2.97 -20.69
N ALA A 150 9.19 -2.70 -21.22
CA ALA A 150 10.29 -2.10 -20.48
C ALA A 150 9.95 -0.69 -19.97
N LEU A 151 9.32 0.12 -20.82
CA LEU A 151 8.94 1.48 -20.47
C LEU A 151 7.79 1.50 -19.44
N VAL A 152 6.84 0.60 -19.56
CA VAL A 152 5.77 0.40 -18.57
C VAL A 152 6.35 -0.03 -17.22
N ALA A 153 7.28 -0.99 -17.19
CA ALA A 153 7.92 -1.44 -15.97
C ALA A 153 8.71 -0.31 -15.29
N LEU A 154 9.47 0.48 -16.08
CA LEU A 154 10.24 1.61 -15.58
C LEU A 154 9.33 2.70 -15.02
N LEU A 155 8.30 3.13 -15.76
CA LEU A 155 7.34 4.13 -15.31
C LEU A 155 6.64 3.69 -14.02
N THR A 156 6.21 2.42 -13.98
CA THR A 156 5.56 1.85 -12.79
C THR A 156 6.53 1.81 -11.60
N GLY A 157 7.76 1.35 -11.80
CA GLY A 157 8.77 1.27 -10.75
C GLY A 157 9.12 2.65 -10.18
N VAL A 158 9.37 3.63 -11.03
CA VAL A 158 9.66 5.02 -10.59
C VAL A 158 8.48 5.62 -9.83
N SER A 159 7.26 5.42 -10.34
CA SER A 159 6.05 5.94 -9.69
C SER A 159 5.79 5.31 -8.34
N LEU A 160 6.02 3.99 -8.19
CA LEU A 160 5.91 3.30 -6.90
C LEU A 160 6.94 3.83 -5.90
N LEU A 161 8.17 4.11 -6.33
CA LEU A 161 9.18 4.71 -5.45
C LEU A 161 8.81 6.11 -5.01
N LEU A 162 8.36 6.97 -5.94
CA LEU A 162 7.91 8.32 -5.62
C LEU A 162 6.72 8.31 -4.66
N PHE A 163 5.72 7.49 -4.93
CA PHE A 163 4.55 7.32 -4.06
C PHE A 163 4.97 6.87 -2.66
N ASN A 164 5.84 5.86 -2.57
CA ASN A 164 6.31 5.32 -1.30
C ASN A 164 7.13 6.35 -0.51
N PHE A 165 8.02 7.08 -1.18
CA PHE A 165 8.81 8.14 -0.56
C PHE A 165 7.91 9.23 0.02
N THR A 166 6.88 9.66 -0.71
CA THR A 166 5.93 10.68 -0.24
C THR A 166 5.11 10.17 0.93
N SER A 167 4.56 8.96 0.84
CA SER A 167 3.78 8.35 1.93
C SER A 167 4.61 8.16 3.21
N MET A 168 5.89 7.86 3.08
CA MET A 168 6.78 7.75 4.24
C MET A 168 7.03 9.11 4.89
N GLN A 169 7.19 10.17 4.11
CA GLN A 169 7.35 11.53 4.62
C GLN A 169 6.09 12.00 5.36
N GLU A 170 4.91 11.73 4.81
CA GLU A 170 3.63 12.05 5.45
C GLU A 170 3.48 11.34 6.80
N TYR A 171 3.79 10.05 6.84
CA TYR A 171 3.77 9.27 8.07
C TYR A 171 4.71 9.84 9.14
N LEU A 172 5.92 10.26 8.76
CA LEU A 172 6.88 10.85 9.68
C LEU A 172 6.42 12.24 10.17
N ALA A 173 5.81 13.05 9.30
CA ALA A 173 5.26 14.35 9.67
C ALA A 173 4.09 14.20 10.66
N GLU A 174 3.15 13.30 10.38
CA GLU A 174 2.02 13.01 11.28
C GLU A 174 2.50 12.50 12.65
N ARG A 175 3.52 11.67 12.68
CA ARG A 175 4.10 11.18 13.93
C ARG A 175 4.74 12.30 14.76
N ARG A 176 5.39 13.27 14.13
CA ARG A 176 5.96 14.45 14.82
C ARG A 176 4.85 15.28 15.46
N LEU A 177 3.80 15.59 14.72
CA LEU A 177 2.66 16.35 15.22
C LEU A 177 1.97 15.68 16.42
N ARG A 178 1.81 14.36 16.37
CA ARG A 178 1.25 13.60 17.51
C ARG A 178 2.15 13.63 18.74
N HIS A 179 3.47 13.64 18.57
CA HIS A 179 4.41 13.78 19.70
C HIS A 179 4.40 15.18 20.30
N GLU A 180 4.26 16.21 19.48
CA GLU A 180 4.15 17.61 19.93
C GLU A 180 2.85 17.82 20.72
N ALA A 181 1.72 17.37 20.18
CA ALA A 181 0.42 17.44 20.87
C ALA A 181 0.41 16.68 22.20
N SER A 182 1.07 15.52 22.27
CA SER A 182 1.20 14.77 23.52
C SER A 182 2.08 15.48 24.56
N ARG A 183 3.09 16.23 24.12
CA ARG A 183 3.93 17.03 25.02
C ARG A 183 3.20 18.25 25.56
N GLU A 184 2.40 18.92 24.74
CA GLU A 184 1.57 20.04 25.15
C GLU A 184 0.54 19.61 26.21
N GLN A 185 -0.16 18.48 26.00
CA GLN A 185 -1.10 17.93 26.97
C GLN A 185 -0.43 17.55 28.30
N MET A 186 0.77 16.96 28.27
CA MET A 186 1.52 16.66 29.51
C MET A 186 1.98 17.95 30.24
N GLY A 187 2.34 18.98 29.48
CA GLY A 187 2.72 20.28 30.04
C GLY A 187 1.54 20.97 30.74
N GLU A 188 0.37 20.95 30.11
CA GLU A 188 -0.86 21.55 30.63
C GLU A 188 -1.36 20.82 31.88
N THR A 189 -1.30 19.47 31.89
CA THR A 189 -1.67 18.65 33.05
C THR A 189 -0.69 18.84 34.23
N ALA A 190 0.56 19.23 33.98
CA ALA A 190 1.53 19.48 35.02
C ALA A 190 1.38 20.88 35.67
N VAL A 191 0.80 21.84 34.97
CA VAL A 191 0.58 23.22 35.45
C VAL A 191 -0.68 23.32 36.30
N GLN A 192 -1.75 22.61 35.98
CA GLN A 192 -3.01 22.63 36.72
C GLN A 192 -2.90 22.27 38.21
N PRO A 193 -2.18 21.23 38.66
CA PRO A 193 -2.05 20.95 40.10
C PRO A 193 -1.22 21.96 40.86
N ALA A 194 -0.34 22.70 40.20
CA ALA A 194 0.44 23.76 40.86
C ALA A 194 -0.39 25.03 41.11
N GLU A 195 -1.31 25.35 40.24
CA GLU A 195 -2.21 26.50 40.36
C GLU A 195 -3.30 26.26 41.44
N GLU A 196 -3.83 25.03 41.49
CA GLU A 196 -4.82 24.63 42.51
C GLU A 196 -4.21 24.52 43.91
N ALA A 197 -2.91 24.19 44.03
CA ALA A 197 -2.19 24.19 45.30
C ALA A 197 -1.87 25.62 45.83
N THR A 198 -1.68 26.58 44.93
CA THR A 198 -1.44 27.97 45.30
C THR A 198 -2.70 28.69 45.78
N ASP A 199 -3.84 28.45 45.11
CA ASP A 199 -5.14 29.01 45.47
C ASP A 199 -5.65 28.50 46.84
N LYS A 200 -5.42 27.21 47.15
CA LYS A 200 -5.70 26.66 48.48
C LYS A 200 -4.86 27.26 49.61
N SER A 201 -3.60 27.58 49.33
CA SER A 201 -2.69 28.16 50.33
C SER A 201 -3.05 29.64 50.66
N GLU A 202 -3.60 30.36 49.74
CA GLU A 202 -3.99 31.77 49.90
C GLU A 202 -5.31 31.91 50.66
N ASN A 203 -6.23 30.97 50.53
CA ASN A 203 -7.50 30.96 51.27
C ASN A 203 -7.38 30.52 52.74
N ASP A 204 -6.34 29.79 53.12
CA ASP A 204 -6.13 29.34 54.50
C ASP A 204 -5.44 30.43 55.41
N ILE A 205 -5.06 31.57 54.86
CA ILE A 205 -4.40 32.70 55.60
C ILE A 205 -5.40 33.78 56.03
N VAL A 206 -6.66 33.70 55.64
CA VAL A 206 -7.68 34.76 55.88
C VAL A 206 -8.67 34.38 56.99
N ILE A 207 -8.30 33.57 57.99
CA ILE A 207 -9.10 33.34 59.22
C ILE A 207 -8.35 33.81 60.44
#